data_756165575652af50710b111013efeacc
#
_entry.id   756165575652af50710b111013efeacc
#
_cell.length_a   1.000
_cell.length_b   1.000
_cell.length_c   1.000
_cell.angle_alpha   90.00
_cell.angle_beta   90.00
_cell.angle_gamma   90.00
#
_symmetry.space_group_name_H-M   'P 1'
#
loop_
_entity.id
_entity.type
_entity.pdbx_description
1 polymer ?
#
loop_
_entity_poly.entity_id
_entity_poly.type
_entity_poly.pdbx_seq_one_letter_code
_entity_poly.pdbx_strand_id
1 'polypeptide(L)'
;MNLKELMKESLKYTLRDWKMLILVGILLTLASTIEEIHITHETLAIIFLILSLLLLLIEEGYRAKIIETTLHGNNMPPNLLKNPKGLIKEGFYEVIILVGYSSIISGIIYLMLYMGFNGSIYNLNFIIAVTLLSIFCTIFLICFLIAPINKAINDDKLIHAFKIHDLLKLYHKMGLSNAICSIILGITGFNLVVAPILNWGILDTYKFFEFLISFLLSPLILLFTTRFLSLSVKEVADKEIKTIND
;
A
#
# COMPACT_ATOMS: atom_id res chain seq x y z
N MET A 1 -18.13 3.02 13.30
CA MET A 1 -18.76 2.27 12.16
C MET A 1 -18.49 0.78 12.33
N ASN A 2 -19.42 -0.08 11.91
CA ASN A 2 -19.13 -1.51 11.86
C ASN A 2 -18.40 -1.86 10.55
N LEU A 3 -17.78 -3.04 10.46
CA LEU A 3 -17.03 -3.50 9.29
C LEU A 3 -17.82 -3.38 7.98
N LYS A 4 -19.11 -3.75 8.02
CA LYS A 4 -20.01 -3.70 6.85
C LYS A 4 -20.23 -2.26 6.34
N GLU A 5 -20.35 -1.30 7.24
CA GLU A 5 -20.49 0.12 6.90
C GLU A 5 -19.21 0.67 6.31
N LEU A 6 -18.04 0.35 6.89
CA LEU A 6 -16.72 0.72 6.36
C LEU A 6 -16.51 0.20 4.94
N MET A 7 -16.83 -1.07 4.70
CA MET A 7 -16.73 -1.67 3.36
C MET A 7 -17.69 -0.98 2.37
N LYS A 8 -18.94 -0.74 2.76
CA LYS A 8 -19.94 -0.09 1.92
C LYS A 8 -19.54 1.35 1.55
N GLU A 9 -19.08 2.12 2.51
CA GLU A 9 -18.61 3.50 2.28
C GLU A 9 -17.37 3.54 1.38
N SER A 10 -16.42 2.63 1.60
CA SER A 10 -15.21 2.54 0.76
C SER A 10 -15.54 2.15 -0.67
N LEU A 11 -16.44 1.19 -0.87
CA LEU A 11 -16.89 0.78 -2.20
C LEU A 11 -17.66 1.91 -2.90
N LYS A 12 -18.56 2.58 -2.19
CA LYS A 12 -19.31 3.73 -2.72
C LYS A 12 -18.37 4.87 -3.14
N TYR A 13 -17.34 5.15 -2.35
CA TYR A 13 -16.31 6.13 -2.69
C TYR A 13 -15.58 5.76 -3.97
N THR A 14 -15.12 4.52 -4.09
CA THR A 14 -14.37 4.02 -5.23
C THR A 14 -15.16 4.11 -6.54
N LEU A 15 -16.46 3.79 -6.49
CA LEU A 15 -17.35 3.79 -7.67
C LEU A 15 -17.99 5.16 -7.96
N ARG A 16 -17.78 6.16 -7.09
CA ARG A 16 -18.45 7.46 -7.22
C ARG A 16 -17.94 8.29 -8.39
N ASP A 17 -16.66 8.18 -8.70
CA ASP A 17 -16.04 8.91 -9.81
C ASP A 17 -15.34 7.93 -10.77
N TRP A 18 -16.12 7.43 -11.74
CA TRP A 18 -15.64 6.51 -12.75
C TRP A 18 -14.54 7.11 -13.65
N LYS A 19 -14.53 8.47 -13.83
CA LYS A 19 -13.50 9.15 -14.62
C LYS A 19 -12.14 9.06 -13.92
N MET A 20 -12.13 9.26 -12.60
CA MET A 20 -10.93 9.10 -11.80
C MET A 20 -10.46 7.65 -11.76
N LEU A 21 -11.39 6.70 -11.69
CA LEU A 21 -11.06 5.28 -11.74
C LEU A 21 -10.35 4.90 -13.06
N ILE A 22 -10.87 5.35 -14.20
CA ILE A 22 -10.24 5.13 -15.51
C ILE A 22 -8.85 5.80 -15.56
N LEU A 23 -8.73 7.02 -15.05
CA LEU A 23 -7.48 7.77 -15.10
C LEU A 23 -6.37 7.11 -14.24
N VAL A 24 -6.73 6.61 -13.07
CA VAL A 24 -5.84 5.80 -12.24
C VAL A 24 -5.52 4.46 -12.91
N GLY A 25 -6.51 3.84 -13.58
CA GLY A 25 -6.29 2.63 -14.39
C GLY A 25 -5.26 2.84 -15.50
N ILE A 26 -5.35 3.94 -16.23
CA ILE A 26 -4.35 4.31 -17.24
C ILE A 26 -2.97 4.48 -16.61
N LEU A 27 -2.87 5.16 -15.47
CA LEU A 27 -1.61 5.36 -14.75
C LEU A 27 -0.96 4.03 -14.37
N LEU A 28 -1.71 3.14 -13.74
CA LEU A 28 -1.21 1.84 -13.28
C LEU A 28 -0.84 0.92 -14.44
N THR A 29 -1.63 0.91 -15.51
CA THR A 29 -1.33 0.13 -16.71
C THR A 29 -0.07 0.64 -17.41
N LEU A 30 0.12 1.96 -17.49
CA LEU A 30 1.36 2.53 -18.04
C LEU A 30 2.56 2.14 -17.20
N ALA A 31 2.45 2.18 -15.86
CA ALA A 31 3.52 1.77 -14.98
C ALA A 31 3.90 0.30 -15.20
N SER A 32 2.93 -0.63 -15.20
CA SER A 32 3.17 -2.05 -15.43
C SER A 32 3.75 -2.34 -16.82
N THR A 33 3.25 -1.68 -17.86
CA THR A 33 3.74 -1.88 -19.24
C THR A 33 5.20 -1.44 -19.39
N ILE A 34 5.60 -0.35 -18.73
CA ILE A 34 6.97 0.14 -18.77
C ILE A 34 7.94 -0.85 -18.12
N GLU A 35 7.53 -1.51 -17.05
CA GLU A 35 8.33 -2.51 -16.34
C GLU A 35 8.58 -3.78 -17.19
N GLU A 36 7.66 -4.13 -18.09
CA GLU A 36 7.78 -5.31 -18.96
C GLU A 36 8.69 -5.09 -20.19
N ILE A 37 9.02 -3.85 -20.54
CA ILE A 37 9.81 -3.57 -21.73
C ILE A 37 11.27 -3.95 -21.52
N HIS A 38 11.70 -5.04 -22.15
CA HIS A 38 13.10 -5.42 -22.20
C HIS A 38 13.90 -4.48 -23.09
N ILE A 39 14.69 -3.60 -22.49
CA ILE A 39 15.46 -2.59 -23.21
C ILE A 39 16.92 -3.02 -23.29
N THR A 40 17.41 -3.22 -24.53
CA THR A 40 18.81 -3.58 -24.81
C THR A 40 19.74 -2.37 -24.85
N HIS A 41 19.21 -1.15 -25.06
CA HIS A 41 20.00 0.07 -25.14
C HIS A 41 20.04 0.79 -23.80
N GLU A 42 21.25 1.00 -23.25
CA GLU A 42 21.49 1.62 -21.94
C GLU A 42 20.78 2.99 -21.78
N THR A 43 20.87 3.86 -22.80
CA THR A 43 20.25 5.19 -22.75
C THR A 43 18.72 5.12 -22.63
N LEU A 44 18.08 4.20 -23.36
CA LEU A 44 16.65 3.98 -23.27
C LEU A 44 16.28 3.39 -21.92
N ALA A 45 17.06 2.47 -21.37
CA ALA A 45 16.85 1.90 -20.05
C ALA A 45 16.83 2.98 -18.95
N ILE A 46 17.73 3.97 -19.01
CA ILE A 46 17.74 5.09 -18.08
C ILE A 46 16.48 5.95 -18.22
N ILE A 47 16.04 6.25 -19.43
CA ILE A 47 14.82 7.03 -19.67
C ILE A 47 13.59 6.33 -19.09
N PHE A 48 13.46 5.03 -19.33
CA PHE A 48 12.34 4.22 -18.83
C PHE A 48 12.39 4.09 -17.29
N LEU A 49 13.58 3.95 -16.70
CA LEU A 49 13.75 3.97 -15.25
C LEU A 49 13.25 5.29 -14.63
N ILE A 50 13.62 6.42 -15.23
CA ILE A 50 13.15 7.74 -14.77
C ILE A 50 11.63 7.85 -14.90
N LEU A 51 11.06 7.37 -16.01
CA LEU A 51 9.62 7.41 -16.25
C LEU A 51 8.88 6.52 -15.25
N SER A 52 9.35 5.30 -15.01
CA SER A 52 8.79 4.37 -14.01
C SER A 52 8.81 5.01 -12.61
N LEU A 53 9.94 5.62 -12.23
CA LEU A 53 10.04 6.33 -10.95
C LEU A 53 9.05 7.49 -10.84
N LEU A 54 8.86 8.27 -11.90
CA LEU A 54 7.88 9.36 -11.91
C LEU A 54 6.44 8.85 -11.77
N LEU A 55 6.09 7.74 -12.44
CA LEU A 55 4.78 7.12 -12.31
C LEU A 55 4.54 6.59 -10.89
N LEU A 56 5.54 5.94 -10.30
CA LEU A 56 5.51 5.50 -8.91
C LEU A 56 5.28 6.67 -7.94
N LEU A 57 5.99 7.78 -8.13
CA LEU A 57 5.81 8.98 -7.30
C LEU A 57 4.40 9.56 -7.44
N ILE A 58 3.81 9.55 -8.64
CA ILE A 58 2.44 10.02 -8.85
C ILE A 58 1.43 9.08 -8.19
N GLU A 59 1.61 7.77 -8.31
CA GLU A 59 0.76 6.76 -7.69
C GLU A 59 0.75 6.88 -6.17
N GLU A 60 1.93 6.87 -5.54
CA GLU A 60 2.06 6.96 -4.10
C GLU A 60 1.59 8.32 -3.56
N GLY A 61 1.85 9.40 -4.28
CA GLY A 61 1.31 10.72 -3.95
C GLY A 61 -0.21 10.79 -4.06
N TYR A 62 -0.79 10.06 -5.00
CA TYR A 62 -2.24 9.95 -5.11
C TYR A 62 -2.84 9.16 -3.94
N ARG A 63 -2.19 8.09 -3.49
CA ARG A 63 -2.57 7.36 -2.27
C ARG A 63 -2.53 8.27 -1.05
N ALA A 64 -1.46 9.02 -0.86
CA ALA A 64 -1.36 10.02 0.21
C ALA A 64 -2.52 11.02 0.16
N LYS A 65 -2.89 11.50 -1.03
CA LYS A 65 -3.99 12.45 -1.19
C LYS A 65 -5.36 11.85 -0.88
N ILE A 66 -5.57 10.55 -1.17
CA ILE A 66 -6.79 9.84 -0.75
C ILE A 66 -6.85 9.78 0.79
N ILE A 67 -5.74 9.46 1.45
CA ILE A 67 -5.64 9.41 2.91
C ILE A 67 -6.01 10.78 3.50
N GLU A 68 -5.33 11.85 3.07
CA GLU A 68 -5.56 13.22 3.54
C GLU A 68 -7.02 13.64 3.36
N THR A 69 -7.58 13.49 2.15
CA THR A 69 -8.97 13.87 1.87
C THR A 69 -9.97 13.03 2.66
N THR A 70 -9.65 11.75 2.94
CA THR A 70 -10.47 10.88 3.79
C THR A 70 -10.49 11.36 5.24
N LEU A 71 -9.34 11.70 5.78
CA LEU A 71 -9.21 12.22 7.14
C LEU A 71 -9.97 13.54 7.31
N HIS A 72 -9.96 14.39 6.29
CA HIS A 72 -10.75 15.64 6.27
C HIS A 72 -12.26 15.43 5.99
N GLY A 73 -12.73 14.20 5.83
CA GLY A 73 -14.14 13.88 5.66
C GLY A 73 -14.68 14.04 4.24
N ASN A 74 -13.83 14.20 3.24
CA ASN A 74 -14.27 14.27 1.85
C ASN A 74 -14.78 12.91 1.36
N ASN A 75 -15.91 12.93 0.65
CA ASN A 75 -16.56 11.72 0.14
C ASN A 75 -16.37 11.51 -1.37
N MET A 76 -15.44 12.22 -2.00
CA MET A 76 -15.08 12.04 -3.40
C MET A 76 -13.58 11.81 -3.55
N PRO A 77 -13.16 10.94 -4.50
CA PRO A 77 -11.76 10.79 -4.86
C PRO A 77 -11.15 12.14 -5.27
N PRO A 78 -9.91 12.44 -4.86
CA PRO A 78 -9.22 13.66 -5.27
C PRO A 78 -8.92 13.63 -6.77
N ASN A 79 -8.90 14.81 -7.40
CA ASN A 79 -8.57 14.91 -8.81
C ASN A 79 -7.05 14.77 -9.01
N LEU A 80 -6.63 13.72 -9.73
CA LEU A 80 -5.24 13.39 -10.02
C LEU A 80 -4.51 14.54 -10.78
N LEU A 81 -5.22 15.26 -11.65
CA LEU A 81 -4.63 16.26 -12.54
C LEU A 81 -4.55 17.66 -11.91
N LYS A 82 -5.23 17.90 -10.77
CA LYS A 82 -5.35 19.25 -10.21
C LYS A 82 -4.02 19.82 -9.70
N ASN A 83 -3.14 18.99 -9.14
CA ASN A 83 -1.84 19.43 -8.58
C ASN A 83 -0.77 18.36 -8.74
N PRO A 84 -0.23 18.13 -9.94
CA PRO A 84 0.76 17.08 -10.17
C PRO A 84 2.07 17.29 -9.41
N LYS A 85 2.51 18.55 -9.24
CA LYS A 85 3.72 18.85 -8.44
C LYS A 85 3.54 18.48 -6.96
N GLY A 86 2.36 18.74 -6.40
CA GLY A 86 2.03 18.34 -5.04
C GLY A 86 2.01 16.83 -4.88
N LEU A 87 1.47 16.10 -5.86
CA LEU A 87 1.46 14.63 -5.86
C LEU A 87 2.89 14.04 -5.88
N ILE A 88 3.77 14.57 -6.73
CA ILE A 88 5.17 14.11 -6.80
C ILE A 88 5.87 14.35 -5.46
N LYS A 89 5.66 15.51 -4.83
CA LYS A 89 6.24 15.82 -3.52
C LYS A 89 5.76 14.85 -2.43
N GLU A 90 4.45 14.64 -2.33
CA GLU A 90 3.87 13.69 -1.38
C GLU A 90 4.31 12.25 -1.67
N GLY A 91 4.33 11.87 -2.95
CA GLY A 91 4.81 10.56 -3.39
C GLY A 91 6.25 10.30 -3.01
N PHE A 92 7.11 11.31 -3.01
CA PHE A 92 8.48 11.15 -2.55
C PHE A 92 8.56 10.74 -1.07
N TYR A 93 7.72 11.32 -0.21
CA TYR A 93 7.65 10.91 1.20
C TYR A 93 7.08 9.49 1.36
N GLU A 94 6.06 9.14 0.56
CA GLU A 94 5.49 7.79 0.60
C GLU A 94 6.47 6.73 0.09
N VAL A 95 7.26 7.03 -0.94
CA VAL A 95 8.32 6.13 -1.42
C VAL A 95 9.42 5.94 -0.37
N ILE A 96 9.76 6.95 0.41
CA ILE A 96 10.69 6.78 1.55
C ILE A 96 10.12 5.79 2.58
N ILE A 97 8.82 5.89 2.89
CA ILE A 97 8.14 4.95 3.79
C ILE A 97 8.15 3.55 3.18
N LEU A 98 7.77 3.42 1.92
CA LEU A 98 7.76 2.16 1.17
C LEU A 98 9.14 1.48 1.20
N VAL A 99 10.19 2.21 0.81
CA VAL A 99 11.58 1.69 0.79
C VAL A 99 12.04 1.31 2.18
N GLY A 100 11.76 2.14 3.19
CA GLY A 100 12.15 1.88 4.58
C GLY A 100 11.58 0.57 5.11
N TYR A 101 10.27 0.38 4.99
CA TYR A 101 9.62 -0.85 5.46
C TYR A 101 9.94 -2.06 4.57
N SER A 102 9.96 -1.91 3.25
CA SER A 102 10.29 -2.99 2.32
C SER A 102 11.70 -3.52 2.52
N SER A 103 12.67 -2.65 2.80
CA SER A 103 14.05 -3.05 3.09
C SER A 103 14.14 -3.93 4.33
N ILE A 104 13.41 -3.59 5.39
CA ILE A 104 13.37 -4.39 6.63
C ILE A 104 12.69 -5.75 6.37
N ILE A 105 11.53 -5.74 5.71
CA ILE A 105 10.78 -6.96 5.40
C ILE A 105 11.61 -7.89 4.50
N SER A 106 12.23 -7.34 3.45
CA SER A 106 13.09 -8.09 2.54
C SER A 106 14.31 -8.67 3.26
N GLY A 107 14.91 -7.92 4.18
CA GLY A 107 16.01 -8.39 5.01
C GLY A 107 15.60 -9.57 5.91
N ILE A 108 14.41 -9.51 6.51
CA ILE A 108 13.85 -10.60 7.32
C ILE A 108 13.60 -11.85 6.45
N ILE A 109 12.99 -11.68 5.28
CA ILE A 109 12.72 -12.78 4.34
C ILE A 109 14.03 -13.41 3.88
N TYR A 110 15.04 -12.60 3.55
CA TYR A 110 16.37 -13.09 3.16
C TYR A 110 16.99 -13.93 4.27
N LEU A 111 16.94 -13.47 5.52
CA LEU A 111 17.44 -14.23 6.67
C LEU A 111 16.70 -15.57 6.84
N MET A 112 15.39 -15.59 6.67
CA MET A 112 14.57 -16.81 6.74
C MET A 112 15.00 -17.82 5.65
N LEU A 113 15.18 -17.35 4.43
CA LEU A 113 15.63 -18.17 3.29
C LEU A 113 17.07 -18.69 3.54
N TYR A 114 17.99 -17.83 3.96
CA TYR A 114 19.37 -18.22 4.28
C TYR A 114 19.43 -19.30 5.37
N MET A 115 18.63 -19.18 6.42
CA MET A 115 18.52 -20.18 7.47
C MET A 115 17.91 -21.48 6.95
N GLY A 116 16.92 -21.42 6.04
CA GLY A 116 16.27 -22.57 5.42
C GLY A 116 17.24 -23.39 4.55
N PHE A 117 18.11 -22.70 3.79
CA PHE A 117 19.12 -23.38 2.95
C PHE A 117 20.25 -24.02 3.75
N ASN A 118 20.64 -23.43 4.88
CA ASN A 118 21.79 -23.88 5.68
C ASN A 118 21.39 -24.70 6.93
N GLY A 119 20.10 -24.76 7.25
CA GLY A 119 19.59 -25.46 8.44
C GLY A 119 18.87 -26.77 8.13
N SER A 120 18.91 -27.70 9.08
CA SER A 120 18.00 -28.85 9.03
C SER A 120 16.59 -28.39 9.36
N ILE A 121 15.65 -28.57 8.44
CA ILE A 121 14.20 -28.21 8.59
C ILE A 121 13.57 -28.86 9.82
N TYR A 122 14.13 -29.97 10.30
CA TYR A 122 13.67 -30.72 11.48
C TYR A 122 14.29 -30.23 12.80
N ASN A 123 15.14 -29.19 12.77
CA ASN A 123 15.76 -28.65 13.99
C ASN A 123 14.76 -27.73 14.70
N LEU A 124 14.47 -28.00 15.98
CA LEU A 124 13.59 -27.18 16.80
C LEU A 124 14.00 -25.70 16.82
N ASN A 125 15.29 -25.41 16.88
CA ASN A 125 15.82 -24.04 16.86
C ASN A 125 15.51 -23.33 15.52
N PHE A 126 15.53 -24.04 14.40
CA PHE A 126 15.15 -23.51 13.10
C PHE A 126 13.64 -23.12 13.10
N ILE A 127 12.77 -24.00 13.57
CA ILE A 127 11.32 -23.74 13.64
C ILE A 127 11.04 -22.53 14.52
N ILE A 128 11.68 -22.41 15.69
CA ILE A 128 11.53 -21.26 16.58
C ILE A 128 11.99 -19.96 15.90
N ALA A 129 13.17 -19.99 15.25
CA ALA A 129 13.71 -18.80 14.57
C ALA A 129 12.80 -18.33 13.43
N VAL A 130 12.32 -19.25 12.57
CA VAL A 130 11.40 -18.91 11.48
C VAL A 130 10.09 -18.36 12.02
N THR A 131 9.56 -18.93 13.10
CA THR A 131 8.34 -18.43 13.74
C THR A 131 8.53 -17.02 14.28
N LEU A 132 9.63 -16.74 14.97
CA LEU A 132 9.94 -15.39 15.47
C LEU A 132 10.09 -14.39 14.31
N LEU A 133 10.86 -14.73 13.28
CA LEU A 133 11.02 -13.87 12.09
C LEU A 133 9.69 -13.61 11.38
N SER A 134 8.79 -14.60 11.30
CA SER A 134 7.46 -14.43 10.73
C SER A 134 6.59 -13.46 11.55
N ILE A 135 6.69 -13.51 12.87
CA ILE A 135 6.02 -12.55 13.76
C ILE A 135 6.56 -11.13 13.52
N PHE A 136 7.88 -10.95 13.45
CA PHE A 136 8.48 -9.66 13.14
C PHE A 136 8.04 -9.14 11.76
N CYS A 137 8.05 -9.98 10.74
CA CYS A 137 7.59 -9.62 9.40
C CYS A 137 6.14 -9.13 9.42
N THR A 138 5.26 -9.82 10.15
CA THR A 138 3.85 -9.43 10.31
C THR A 138 3.72 -8.07 11.00
N ILE A 139 4.49 -7.82 12.05
CA ILE A 139 4.49 -6.51 12.76
C ILE A 139 4.91 -5.39 11.81
N PHE A 140 6.00 -5.56 11.05
CA PHE A 140 6.45 -4.55 10.10
C PHE A 140 5.46 -4.34 8.94
N LEU A 141 4.79 -5.39 8.47
CA LEU A 141 3.72 -5.28 7.47
C LEU A 141 2.54 -4.45 8.00
N ILE A 142 2.11 -4.68 9.24
CA ILE A 142 1.06 -3.88 9.89
C ILE A 142 1.49 -2.42 10.00
N CYS A 143 2.73 -2.17 10.46
CA CYS A 143 3.26 -0.82 10.55
C CYS A 143 3.29 -0.12 9.19
N PHE A 144 3.72 -0.82 8.14
CA PHE A 144 3.75 -0.31 6.77
C PHE A 144 2.36 0.15 6.29
N LEU A 145 1.31 -0.65 6.54
CA LEU A 145 -0.06 -0.31 6.11
C LEU A 145 -0.61 0.96 6.78
N ILE A 146 -0.19 1.24 8.02
CA ILE A 146 -0.71 2.37 8.81
C ILE A 146 0.22 3.59 8.78
N ALA A 147 1.49 3.41 8.43
CA ALA A 147 2.49 4.47 8.43
C ALA A 147 2.09 5.74 7.67
N PRO A 148 1.57 5.67 6.43
CA PRO A 148 1.11 6.85 5.69
C PRO A 148 -0.02 7.61 6.41
N ILE A 149 -0.92 6.87 7.06
CA ILE A 149 -2.07 7.46 7.76
C ILE A 149 -1.60 8.15 9.03
N ASN A 150 -0.69 7.53 9.79
CA ASN A 150 -0.13 8.13 10.99
C ASN A 150 0.68 9.40 10.67
N LYS A 151 1.41 9.42 9.54
CA LYS A 151 2.05 10.63 9.02
C LYS A 151 1.01 11.73 8.79
N ALA A 152 -0.07 11.42 8.06
CA ALA A 152 -1.11 12.39 7.71
C ALA A 152 -1.88 12.94 8.92
N ILE A 153 -2.08 12.14 9.98
CA ILE A 153 -2.71 12.58 11.24
C ILE A 153 -1.80 13.55 12.00
N ASN A 154 -0.47 13.43 11.86
CA ASN A 154 0.51 14.19 12.63
C ASN A 154 1.21 15.27 11.77
N ASP A 155 0.44 16.15 11.15
CA ASP A 155 0.90 17.30 10.35
C ASP A 155 1.88 16.95 9.21
N ASP A 156 1.70 15.79 8.57
CA ASP A 156 2.54 15.28 7.47
C ASP A 156 4.04 15.14 7.80
N LYS A 157 4.39 15.02 9.09
CA LYS A 157 5.77 14.81 9.51
C LYS A 157 6.18 13.36 9.28
N LEU A 158 7.16 13.14 8.40
CA LEU A 158 7.66 11.81 8.01
C LEU A 158 8.10 10.94 9.20
N ILE A 159 8.63 11.55 10.27
CA ILE A 159 9.10 10.81 11.45
C ILE A 159 7.98 10.00 12.13
N HIS A 160 6.72 10.46 12.04
CA HIS A 160 5.59 9.73 12.63
C HIS A 160 5.25 8.45 11.87
N ALA A 161 5.63 8.33 10.58
CA ALA A 161 5.50 7.09 9.83
C ALA A 161 6.37 5.95 10.39
N PHE A 162 7.44 6.28 11.13
CA PHE A 162 8.39 5.29 11.68
C PHE A 162 8.29 5.11 13.20
N LYS A 163 7.32 5.73 13.86
CA LYS A 163 7.05 5.52 15.29
C LYS A 163 6.24 4.24 15.52
N ILE A 164 6.91 3.09 15.52
CA ILE A 164 6.30 1.76 15.64
C ILE A 164 5.29 1.68 16.80
N HIS A 165 5.61 2.27 17.96
CA HIS A 165 4.71 2.27 19.10
C HIS A 165 3.35 2.93 18.80
N ASP A 166 3.36 4.10 18.15
CA ASP A 166 2.14 4.84 17.80
C ASP A 166 1.33 4.07 16.73
N LEU A 167 2.03 3.46 15.75
CA LEU A 167 1.40 2.63 14.71
C LEU A 167 0.70 1.41 15.30
N LEU A 168 1.35 0.68 16.20
CA LEU A 168 0.77 -0.49 16.86
C LEU A 168 -0.41 -0.09 17.77
N LYS A 169 -0.32 1.06 18.43
CA LYS A 169 -1.42 1.60 19.24
C LYS A 169 -2.65 1.90 18.39
N LEU A 170 -2.46 2.56 17.23
CA LEU A 170 -3.54 2.82 16.27
C LEU A 170 -4.15 1.51 15.76
N TYR A 171 -3.30 0.55 15.37
CA TYR A 171 -3.74 -0.76 14.90
C TYR A 171 -4.58 -1.51 15.92
N HIS A 172 -4.12 -1.55 17.18
CA HIS A 172 -4.85 -2.20 18.27
C HIS A 172 -6.25 -1.58 18.48
N LYS A 173 -6.36 -0.27 18.34
CA LYS A 173 -7.61 0.47 18.53
C LYS A 173 -8.62 0.33 17.38
N MET A 174 -8.18 -0.06 16.19
CA MET A 174 -9.09 -0.31 15.05
C MET A 174 -10.08 -1.45 15.32
N GLY A 175 -9.79 -2.30 16.30
CA GLY A 175 -10.57 -3.49 16.61
C GLY A 175 -10.19 -4.68 15.71
N LEU A 176 -10.31 -5.89 16.27
CA LEU A 176 -9.80 -7.12 15.65
C LEU A 176 -10.34 -7.36 14.23
N SER A 177 -11.63 -7.16 14.01
CA SER A 177 -12.29 -7.36 12.71
C SER A 177 -11.72 -6.45 11.61
N ASN A 178 -11.60 -5.15 11.91
CA ASN A 178 -11.08 -4.16 10.96
C ASN A 178 -9.58 -4.38 10.72
N ALA A 179 -8.86 -4.76 11.76
CA ALA A 179 -7.44 -5.05 11.71
C ALA A 179 -7.13 -6.27 10.81
N ILE A 180 -7.85 -7.39 10.98
CA ILE A 180 -7.70 -8.58 10.11
C ILE A 180 -8.07 -8.25 8.66
N CYS A 181 -9.20 -7.57 8.45
CA CYS A 181 -9.62 -7.16 7.12
C CYS A 181 -8.58 -6.25 6.44
N SER A 182 -7.97 -5.34 7.19
CA SER A 182 -6.90 -4.46 6.70
C SER A 182 -5.67 -5.23 6.23
N ILE A 183 -5.25 -6.26 6.96
CA ILE A 183 -4.13 -7.13 6.56
C ILE A 183 -4.48 -7.88 5.27
N ILE A 184 -5.66 -8.49 5.20
CA ILE A 184 -6.10 -9.25 4.02
C ILE A 184 -6.13 -8.33 2.80
N LEU A 185 -6.72 -7.15 2.92
CA LEU A 185 -6.79 -6.17 1.84
C LEU A 185 -5.41 -5.63 1.45
N GLY A 186 -4.53 -5.40 2.42
CA GLY A 186 -3.15 -4.97 2.17
C GLY A 186 -2.35 -6.02 1.42
N ILE A 187 -2.43 -7.29 1.85
CA ILE A 187 -1.77 -8.41 1.16
C ILE A 187 -2.35 -8.59 -0.24
N THR A 188 -3.68 -8.53 -0.41
CA THR A 188 -4.32 -8.66 -1.71
C THR A 188 -3.91 -7.52 -2.65
N GLY A 189 -3.91 -6.28 -2.18
CA GLY A 189 -3.47 -5.13 -2.95
C GLY A 189 -2.00 -5.23 -3.36
N PHE A 190 -1.13 -5.60 -2.42
CA PHE A 190 0.29 -5.82 -2.69
C PHE A 190 0.52 -6.94 -3.73
N ASN A 191 -0.16 -8.08 -3.61
CA ASN A 191 -0.02 -9.18 -4.56
C ASN A 191 -0.51 -8.81 -5.96
N LEU A 192 -1.58 -8.01 -6.10
CA LEU A 192 -2.08 -7.59 -7.41
C LEU A 192 -1.15 -6.60 -8.11
N VAL A 193 -0.37 -5.82 -7.35
CA VAL A 193 0.66 -4.93 -7.89
C VAL A 193 1.94 -5.72 -8.21
N VAL A 194 2.32 -6.67 -7.36
CA VAL A 194 3.59 -7.40 -7.44
C VAL A 194 3.49 -8.68 -8.29
N ALA A 195 2.31 -9.30 -8.40
CA ALA A 195 2.15 -10.53 -9.18
C ALA A 195 2.48 -10.38 -10.67
N PRO A 196 2.16 -9.27 -11.35
CA PRO A 196 2.65 -9.01 -12.71
C PRO A 196 4.17 -8.92 -12.78
N ILE A 197 4.80 -8.28 -11.78
CA ILE A 197 6.26 -8.08 -11.71
C ILE A 197 7.01 -9.40 -11.52
N LEU A 198 6.44 -10.34 -10.75
CA LEU A 198 7.07 -11.64 -10.48
C LEU A 198 6.94 -12.65 -11.63
N ASN A 199 6.31 -12.23 -12.74
CA ASN A 199 6.25 -12.99 -13.99
C ASN A 199 5.97 -14.50 -13.74
N TRP A 200 4.85 -14.76 -13.09
CA TRP A 200 4.40 -16.14 -12.91
C TRP A 200 3.90 -16.61 -14.27
N GLY A 201 4.71 -17.36 -15.01
CA GLY A 201 4.52 -17.77 -16.40
C GLY A 201 3.17 -18.41 -16.80
N ILE A 202 2.22 -18.42 -15.89
CA ILE A 202 0.81 -18.77 -16.09
C ILE A 202 0.06 -17.64 -16.82
N LEU A 203 0.46 -16.37 -16.64
CA LEU A 203 -0.23 -15.20 -17.20
C LEU A 203 0.26 -14.81 -18.61
N ASP A 204 1.45 -15.26 -19.02
CA ASP A 204 2.00 -15.00 -20.37
C ASP A 204 1.06 -15.44 -21.50
N THR A 205 0.22 -16.43 -21.24
CA THR A 205 -0.77 -16.93 -22.21
C THR A 205 -2.00 -16.02 -22.33
N TYR A 206 -2.22 -15.09 -21.39
CA TYR A 206 -3.45 -14.30 -21.28
C TYR A 206 -3.21 -12.80 -21.08
N LYS A 207 -2.35 -12.18 -21.91
CA LYS A 207 -2.04 -10.72 -21.88
C LYS A 207 -3.27 -9.81 -21.82
N PHE A 208 -4.38 -10.23 -22.41
CA PHE A 208 -5.63 -9.48 -22.35
C PHE A 208 -6.23 -9.45 -20.93
N PHE A 209 -6.17 -10.55 -20.18
CA PHE A 209 -6.64 -10.60 -18.80
C PHE A 209 -5.72 -9.81 -17.86
N GLU A 210 -4.42 -9.85 -18.09
CA GLU A 210 -3.45 -9.05 -17.36
C GLU A 210 -3.70 -7.55 -17.55
N PHE A 211 -3.93 -7.12 -18.76
CA PHE A 211 -4.37 -5.75 -19.08
C PHE A 211 -5.66 -5.39 -18.35
N LEU A 212 -6.70 -6.27 -18.38
CA LEU A 212 -7.95 -6.01 -17.66
C LEU A 212 -7.76 -5.91 -16.15
N ILE A 213 -6.92 -6.76 -15.57
CA ILE A 213 -6.59 -6.71 -14.13
C ILE A 213 -5.91 -5.40 -13.81
N SER A 214 -4.86 -5.02 -14.53
CA SER A 214 -4.12 -3.77 -14.29
C SER A 214 -5.01 -2.54 -14.50
N PHE A 215 -5.84 -2.54 -15.54
CA PHE A 215 -6.64 -1.38 -15.91
C PHE A 215 -7.90 -1.19 -15.05
N LEU A 216 -8.59 -2.27 -14.67
CA LEU A 216 -9.88 -2.19 -13.96
C LEU A 216 -9.77 -2.57 -12.49
N LEU A 217 -9.09 -3.67 -12.18
CA LEU A 217 -9.11 -4.24 -10.84
C LEU A 217 -8.11 -3.54 -9.91
N SER A 218 -6.89 -3.24 -10.41
CA SER A 218 -5.88 -2.58 -9.59
C SER A 218 -6.31 -1.21 -9.08
N PRO A 219 -6.88 -0.28 -9.92
CA PRO A 219 -7.35 0.99 -9.41
C PRO A 219 -8.53 0.86 -8.45
N LEU A 220 -9.44 -0.10 -8.66
CA LEU A 220 -10.53 -0.40 -7.72
C LEU A 220 -9.98 -0.78 -6.36
N ILE A 221 -9.01 -1.70 -6.32
CA ILE A 221 -8.40 -2.18 -5.08
C ILE A 221 -7.61 -1.07 -4.41
N LEU A 222 -6.81 -0.31 -5.15
CA LEU A 222 -6.03 0.81 -4.62
C LEU A 222 -6.94 1.84 -3.93
N LEU A 223 -7.98 2.32 -4.61
CA LEU A 223 -8.92 3.30 -4.06
C LEU A 223 -9.68 2.74 -2.86
N PHE A 224 -10.17 1.50 -2.97
CA PHE A 224 -10.95 0.84 -1.94
C PHE A 224 -10.11 0.60 -0.67
N THR A 225 -8.94 -0.01 -0.81
CA THR A 225 -8.09 -0.36 0.33
C THR A 225 -7.56 0.89 1.04
N THR A 226 -7.13 1.88 0.28
CA THR A 226 -6.63 3.15 0.85
C THR A 226 -7.75 3.87 1.62
N ARG A 227 -8.95 3.95 1.04
CA ARG A 227 -10.11 4.54 1.71
C ARG A 227 -10.51 3.77 2.95
N PHE A 228 -10.60 2.44 2.87
CA PHE A 228 -11.00 1.57 3.98
C PHE A 228 -10.05 1.72 5.18
N LEU A 229 -8.74 1.65 4.93
CA LEU A 229 -7.71 1.84 5.96
C LEU A 229 -7.83 3.22 6.62
N SER A 230 -7.95 4.26 5.81
CA SER A 230 -8.01 5.65 6.31
C SER A 230 -9.27 5.89 7.14
N LEU A 231 -10.43 5.36 6.75
CA LEU A 231 -11.67 5.46 7.52
C LEU A 231 -11.60 4.69 8.83
N SER A 232 -11.01 3.49 8.80
CA SER A 232 -10.85 2.66 10.00
C SER A 232 -10.00 3.34 11.06
N VAL A 233 -8.93 4.02 10.65
CA VAL A 233 -8.06 4.76 11.58
C VAL A 233 -8.69 6.08 12.02
N LYS A 234 -9.35 6.80 11.10
CA LYS A 234 -10.06 8.06 11.42
C LYS A 234 -11.08 7.86 12.55
N GLU A 235 -11.87 6.81 12.48
CA GLU A 235 -12.86 6.51 13.52
C GLU A 235 -12.24 6.35 14.91
N VAL A 236 -11.03 5.82 14.97
CA VAL A 236 -10.25 5.70 16.22
C VAL A 236 -9.77 7.06 16.71
N ALA A 237 -9.21 7.86 15.81
CA ALA A 237 -8.71 9.21 16.16
C ALA A 237 -9.84 10.12 16.65
N ASP A 238 -11.02 10.11 16.00
CA ASP A 238 -12.19 10.91 16.39
C ASP A 238 -12.73 10.51 17.78
N LYS A 239 -12.67 9.23 18.17
CA LYS A 239 -13.05 8.76 19.50
C LYS A 239 -12.09 9.25 20.59
N GLU A 240 -10.78 9.29 20.31
CA GLU A 240 -9.80 9.82 21.28
C GLU A 240 -9.99 11.30 21.56
N ILE A 241 -10.27 12.10 20.53
CA ILE A 241 -10.52 13.55 20.70
C ILE A 241 -11.75 13.79 21.58
N LYS A 242 -12.81 12.99 21.42
CA LYS A 242 -14.01 13.10 22.26
C LYS A 242 -13.76 12.74 23.72
N THR A 243 -13.03 11.65 23.98
CA THR A 243 -12.73 11.21 25.37
C THR A 243 -11.76 12.14 26.13
N ILE A 244 -11.07 13.05 25.47
CA ILE A 244 -10.20 14.05 26.09
C ILE A 244 -11.02 15.32 26.44
N ASN A 245 -12.11 15.58 25.72
CA ASN A 245 -12.92 16.79 25.88
C ASN A 245 -14.14 16.58 26.80
N ASP A 246 -14.44 15.33 27.15
CA ASP A 246 -15.44 14.94 28.17
C ASP A 246 -14.77 14.74 29.55
#